data_85fe31a90109dacf5df780287ee4637f
#
_entry.id   85fe31a90109dacf5df780287ee4637f
#
_cell.length_a   1.000
_cell.length_b   1.000
_cell.length_c   1.000
_cell.angle_alpha   90.00
_cell.angle_beta   90.00
_cell.angle_gamma   90.00
#
_symmetry.space_group_name_H-M   'P 1'
#
loop_
_entity.id
_entity.type
_entity.pdbx_description
1 polymer ?
#
loop_
_entity_poly.entity_id
_entity_poly.type
_entity_poly.pdbx_seq_one_letter_code
_entity_poly.pdbx_strand_id
1 'polypeptide(L)'
;KAGAAAAESQPAVGKAPAVPSATRNFDGVRFSWPLAGSVLQGFDGVNNKGLLLSGKTGEAVQAAADGKVIFSGEGPRGYGNLIIIKHSNEMLSVYAHNRSLAVKEGQQVTRGQKIGELGTAGGNQSALHFEVRQAGKPVDPAGVLPKR
;
A
#
# COMPACT_ATOMS: atom_id res chain seq x y z
N LYS A 1 -10.92 -0.57 -18.95
CA LYS A 1 -10.54 -0.14 -19.18
C LYS A 1 -10.13 0.33 -19.00
N ALA A 2 -10.48 0.06 -18.49
CA ALA A 2 -9.98 0.59 -18.63
C ALA A 2 -9.54 1.02 -18.38
N GLY A 3 -9.71 0.83 -18.00
CA GLY A 3 -9.23 1.25 -18.13
C GLY A 3 -8.73 1.54 -17.92
N ALA A 4 -8.82 1.16 -17.84
CA ALA A 4 -8.26 1.45 -18.05
C ALA A 4 -7.75 1.76 -18.04
N ALA A 5 -7.87 1.56 -17.90
CA ALA A 5 -7.32 1.85 -18.14
C ALA A 5 -6.73 2.07 -18.07
N ALA A 6 -6.81 1.85 -17.96
CA ALA A 6 -6.20 2.03 -18.12
C ALA A 6 -5.57 2.23 -18.16
N ALA A 7 -5.59 2.00 -18.14
CA ALA A 7 -4.96 2.20 -18.37
C ALA A 7 -4.43 2.58 -18.46
N GLU A 8 -4.36 2.46 -18.49
CA GLU A 8 -3.88 2.84 -18.59
C GLU A 8 -3.14 3.14 -18.35
N SER A 9 -3.08 3.04 -18.29
CA SER A 9 -2.41 3.33 -18.04
C SER A 9 -1.61 3.51 -17.70
N GLN A 10 -1.28 3.19 -17.65
CA GLN A 10 -0.59 3.33 -17.32
C GLN A 10 0.27 3.38 -17.43
N PRO A 11 0.42 3.38 -17.73
CA PRO A 11 1.33 3.30 -17.69
C PRO A 11 2.15 3.62 -17.40
N ALA A 12 2.20 3.69 -17.29
CA ALA A 12 3.07 3.92 -17.01
C ALA A 12 3.67 3.88 -16.49
N VAL A 13 3.48 3.76 -16.29
CA VAL A 13 4.11 3.54 -15.74
C VAL A 13 5.05 3.03 -15.79
N GLY A 14 4.94 2.65 -16.21
CA GLY A 14 5.93 1.86 -16.40
C GLY A 14 7.11 2.04 -15.71
N LYS A 15 7.40 2.54 -15.22
CA LYS A 15 8.42 2.59 -14.65
C LYS A 15 8.35 2.42 -13.35
N ALA A 16 7.58 1.65 -12.97
CA ALA A 16 7.52 1.23 -11.68
C ALA A 16 8.73 0.55 -11.35
N PRO A 17 9.60 1.09 -11.09
CA PRO A 17 10.76 0.50 -11.14
C PRO A 17 11.11 -0.29 -10.05
N ALA A 18 10.98 -0.10 -9.00
CA ALA A 18 11.64 -0.82 -8.00
C ALA A 18 10.78 -1.79 -7.32
N VAL A 19 9.62 -2.07 -7.83
CA VAL A 19 8.77 -3.02 -7.19
C VAL A 19 9.30 -4.38 -7.40
N PRO A 20 9.52 -5.11 -6.34
CA PRO A 20 9.89 -6.50 -6.52
C PRO A 20 8.81 -7.20 -7.29
N SER A 21 9.20 -8.00 -8.26
CA SER A 21 8.24 -8.81 -8.98
C SER A 21 7.74 -9.97 -8.15
N ALA A 22 8.37 -10.26 -7.02
CA ALA A 22 7.97 -11.38 -6.18
C ALA A 22 6.58 -11.15 -5.62
N THR A 23 5.80 -12.21 -5.61
CA THR A 23 4.43 -12.17 -5.08
C THR A 23 4.20 -13.34 -4.15
N ARG A 24 3.17 -13.22 -3.33
CA ARG A 24 2.71 -14.31 -2.47
C ARG A 24 1.21 -14.31 -2.49
N ASN A 25 0.63 -15.50 -2.70
CA ASN A 25 -0.81 -15.66 -2.65
C ASN A 25 -1.23 -15.85 -1.21
N PHE A 26 -2.16 -15.04 -0.74
CA PHE A 26 -2.72 -15.16 0.59
C PHE A 26 -4.23 -14.99 0.47
N ASP A 27 -4.96 -16.04 0.83
CA ASP A 27 -6.42 -16.03 0.82
C ASP A 27 -6.97 -15.63 -0.56
N GLY A 28 -6.32 -16.12 -1.62
CA GLY A 28 -6.77 -15.87 -2.98
C GLY A 28 -6.32 -14.55 -3.57
N VAL A 29 -5.59 -13.73 -2.82
CA VAL A 29 -5.11 -12.44 -3.27
C VAL A 29 -3.60 -12.50 -3.44
N ARG A 30 -3.10 -12.00 -4.57
CA ARG A 30 -1.67 -12.03 -4.85
C ARG A 30 -1.05 -10.71 -4.42
N PHE A 31 -0.17 -10.79 -3.42
CA PHE A 31 0.44 -9.60 -2.81
C PHE A 31 1.89 -9.42 -3.22
N SER A 32 2.32 -8.17 -3.33
CA SER A 32 3.72 -7.79 -3.44
C SER A 32 3.97 -6.63 -2.48
N TRP A 33 5.24 -6.33 -2.23
CA TRP A 33 5.58 -5.25 -1.30
C TRP A 33 5.20 -3.89 -1.89
N PRO A 34 4.61 -3.00 -1.10
CA PRO A 34 4.21 -1.67 -1.59
C PRO A 34 5.38 -0.71 -1.72
N LEU A 35 6.53 -1.06 -1.13
CA LEU A 35 7.70 -0.20 -1.10
C LEU A 35 8.92 -1.10 -0.97
N ALA A 36 10.03 -0.70 -1.58
CA ALA A 36 11.23 -1.53 -1.58
C ALA A 36 12.04 -1.43 -0.29
N GLY A 37 11.75 -0.46 0.56
CA GLY A 37 12.55 -0.21 1.76
C GLY A 37 12.44 -1.29 2.82
N SER A 38 13.31 -1.23 3.81
CA SER A 38 13.36 -2.23 4.86
C SER A 38 12.31 -1.98 5.93
N VAL A 39 12.05 -3.01 6.73
CA VAL A 39 11.11 -2.91 7.83
C VAL A 39 11.79 -2.19 8.98
N LEU A 40 11.25 -1.03 9.35
CA LEU A 40 11.76 -0.28 10.48
C LEU A 40 11.11 -0.73 11.78
N GLN A 41 9.83 -1.13 11.71
CA GLN A 41 9.09 -1.59 12.87
C GLN A 41 8.12 -2.66 12.43
N GLY A 42 8.14 -3.79 13.13
CA GLY A 42 7.28 -4.92 12.78
C GLY A 42 5.94 -4.86 13.47
N PHE A 43 5.07 -5.75 13.05
CA PHE A 43 3.72 -5.88 13.59
C PHE A 43 3.78 -6.52 14.98
N ASP A 44 3.06 -5.96 15.94
CA ASP A 44 2.89 -6.61 17.24
C ASP A 44 1.41 -6.75 17.63
N GLY A 45 0.52 -6.16 16.85
CA GLY A 45 -0.91 -6.28 17.09
C GLY A 45 -1.46 -5.41 18.20
N VAL A 46 -0.62 -4.68 18.88
CA VAL A 46 -1.01 -3.85 20.01
C VAL A 46 -0.62 -2.40 19.75
N ASN A 47 0.68 -2.13 19.70
CA ASN A 47 1.17 -0.79 19.45
C ASN A 47 1.37 -0.51 17.96
N ASN A 48 1.68 -1.54 17.20
CA ASN A 48 1.85 -1.41 15.77
C ASN A 48 1.00 -2.47 15.06
N LYS A 49 0.00 -2.03 14.33
CA LYS A 49 -0.94 -2.92 13.68
C LYS A 49 -0.60 -3.17 12.21
N GLY A 50 0.61 -2.83 11.81
CA GLY A 50 1.11 -3.04 10.47
C GLY A 50 2.61 -3.08 10.48
N LEU A 51 3.21 -2.71 9.34
CA LEU A 51 4.66 -2.58 9.22
C LEU A 51 4.99 -1.12 8.96
N LEU A 52 6.11 -0.68 9.50
CA LEU A 52 6.66 0.62 9.14
C LEU A 52 7.83 0.37 8.19
N LEU A 53 7.71 0.83 6.96
CA LEU A 53 8.69 0.57 5.90
C LEU A 53 9.46 1.83 5.58
N SER A 54 10.78 1.72 5.47
CA SER A 54 11.61 2.87 5.15
C SER A 54 11.52 3.23 3.68
N GLY A 55 11.77 4.49 3.36
CA GLY A 55 11.83 4.95 2.00
C GLY A 55 12.26 6.39 1.97
N LYS A 56 12.21 6.98 0.78
CA LYS A 56 12.56 8.38 0.59
C LYS A 56 11.29 9.19 0.37
N THR A 57 11.26 10.40 0.93
CA THR A 57 10.13 11.29 0.70
C THR A 57 9.93 11.46 -0.81
N GLY A 58 8.70 11.25 -1.26
CA GLY A 58 8.37 11.35 -2.67
C GLY A 58 8.47 10.04 -3.43
N GLU A 59 8.98 8.99 -2.80
CA GLU A 59 9.08 7.68 -3.43
C GLU A 59 7.68 7.14 -3.73
N ALA A 60 7.51 6.46 -4.86
CA ALA A 60 6.21 5.93 -5.24
C ALA A 60 5.77 4.84 -4.27
N VAL A 61 4.56 4.98 -3.75
CA VAL A 61 3.90 3.93 -2.98
C VAL A 61 3.04 3.15 -3.96
N GLN A 62 3.14 1.83 -3.94
CA GLN A 62 2.49 1.00 -4.94
C GLN A 62 1.44 0.11 -4.30
N ALA A 63 0.38 -0.18 -5.06
CA ALA A 63 -0.67 -1.07 -4.59
C ALA A 63 -0.08 -2.45 -4.37
N ALA A 64 -0.31 -3.03 -3.21
CA ALA A 64 0.23 -4.33 -2.86
C ALA A 64 -0.47 -5.47 -3.59
N ALA A 65 -1.66 -5.24 -4.12
CA ALA A 65 -2.43 -6.22 -4.87
C ALA A 65 -3.50 -5.49 -5.67
N ASP A 66 -4.10 -6.21 -6.62
CA ASP A 66 -5.22 -5.67 -7.38
C ASP A 66 -6.38 -5.38 -6.43
N GLY A 67 -7.13 -4.33 -6.72
CA GLY A 67 -8.29 -4.02 -5.91
C GLY A 67 -8.96 -2.73 -6.30
N LYS A 68 -9.84 -2.27 -5.40
CA LYS A 68 -10.59 -1.03 -5.58
C LYS A 68 -10.30 -0.11 -4.41
N VAL A 69 -10.02 1.15 -4.70
CA VAL A 69 -9.79 2.16 -3.67
C VAL A 69 -11.12 2.47 -2.99
N ILE A 70 -11.22 2.21 -1.69
CA ILE A 70 -12.43 2.51 -0.95
C ILE A 70 -12.28 3.74 -0.08
N PHE A 71 -11.07 4.27 0.06
CA PHE A 71 -10.82 5.54 0.73
C PHE A 71 -9.51 6.14 0.22
N SER A 72 -9.51 7.43 -0.04
CA SER A 72 -8.30 8.16 -0.41
C SER A 72 -8.45 9.60 0.06
N GLY A 73 -7.68 9.99 1.06
CA GLY A 73 -7.79 11.33 1.62
C GLY A 73 -7.09 11.43 2.95
N GLU A 74 -7.35 12.52 3.64
CA GLU A 74 -6.78 12.71 4.97
C GLU A 74 -7.43 11.75 5.94
N GLY A 75 -6.61 10.97 6.62
CA GLY A 75 -7.09 9.97 7.56
C GLY A 75 -7.24 10.51 8.95
N PRO A 76 -7.47 9.61 9.93
CA PRO A 76 -7.52 10.01 11.32
C PRO A 76 -6.21 10.65 11.75
N ARG A 77 -6.27 11.35 12.86
CA ARG A 77 -5.10 12.03 13.39
C ARG A 77 -3.94 11.06 13.54
N GLY A 78 -2.79 11.46 13.02
CA GLY A 78 -1.58 10.65 13.10
C GLY A 78 -1.33 9.77 11.89
N TYR A 79 -2.30 9.66 10.97
CA TYR A 79 -2.12 8.83 9.78
C TYR A 79 -1.74 9.63 8.52
N GLY A 80 -1.92 10.94 8.54
CA GLY A 80 -1.68 11.76 7.37
C GLY A 80 -2.61 11.37 6.24
N ASN A 81 -2.16 11.44 5.00
CA ASN A 81 -2.98 11.02 3.87
C ASN A 81 -2.99 9.49 3.80
N LEU A 82 -4.18 8.96 3.68
CA LEU A 82 -4.45 7.54 3.85
C LEU A 82 -5.12 6.98 2.61
N ILE A 83 -4.71 5.78 2.21
CA ILE A 83 -5.35 5.04 1.12
C ILE A 83 -5.74 3.68 1.66
N ILE A 84 -6.96 3.25 1.37
CA ILE A 84 -7.42 1.91 1.71
C ILE A 84 -7.90 1.24 0.42
N ILE A 85 -7.38 0.05 0.14
CA ILE A 85 -7.73 -0.73 -1.04
C ILE A 85 -8.40 -2.02 -0.61
N LYS A 86 -9.54 -2.32 -1.22
CA LYS A 86 -10.27 -3.55 -0.97
C LYS A 86 -9.90 -4.55 -2.07
N HIS A 87 -9.36 -5.68 -1.67
CA HIS A 87 -8.89 -6.71 -2.60
C HIS A 87 -9.91 -7.83 -2.76
N SER A 88 -10.68 -8.10 -1.71
CA SER A 88 -11.75 -9.10 -1.73
C SER A 88 -12.74 -8.73 -0.63
N ASN A 89 -13.77 -9.54 -0.45
CA ASN A 89 -14.76 -9.23 0.58
C ASN A 89 -14.15 -9.14 1.97
N GLU A 90 -13.03 -9.82 2.19
CA GLU A 90 -12.42 -9.86 3.51
C GLU A 90 -11.05 -9.24 3.62
N MET A 91 -10.41 -8.87 2.51
CA MET A 91 -9.03 -8.41 2.53
C MET A 91 -8.92 -6.95 2.14
N LEU A 92 -8.29 -6.18 3.02
CA LEU A 92 -7.99 -4.76 2.78
C LEU A 92 -6.50 -4.52 2.97
N SER A 93 -5.95 -3.53 2.28
CA SER A 93 -4.63 -3.00 2.61
C SER A 93 -4.74 -1.51 2.87
N VAL A 94 -3.89 -1.01 3.75
CA VAL A 94 -3.93 0.37 4.24
C VAL A 94 -2.54 0.97 4.10
N TYR A 95 -2.48 2.19 3.56
CA TYR A 95 -1.22 2.88 3.26
C TYR A 95 -1.28 4.27 3.86
N ALA A 96 -0.53 4.53 4.92
CA ALA A 96 -0.57 5.79 5.65
C ALA A 96 0.73 6.57 5.52
N HIS A 97 0.66 7.87 5.75
CA HIS A 97 1.79 8.80 5.70
C HIS A 97 2.20 9.17 4.28
N ASN A 98 1.24 9.17 3.35
CA ASN A 98 1.51 9.67 2.00
C ASN A 98 1.56 11.21 2.02
N ARG A 99 2.49 11.79 1.29
CA ARG A 99 2.49 13.24 1.12
C ARG A 99 1.54 13.67 0.02
N SER A 100 1.28 12.79 -0.94
CA SER A 100 0.32 13.06 -2.00
C SER A 100 -0.37 11.78 -2.40
N LEU A 101 -1.54 11.92 -3.01
CA LEU A 101 -2.40 10.80 -3.40
C LEU A 101 -2.54 10.81 -4.92
N ALA A 102 -2.31 9.66 -5.54
CA ALA A 102 -2.40 9.51 -6.99
C ALA A 102 -3.68 8.81 -7.44
N VAL A 103 -4.51 8.38 -6.50
CA VAL A 103 -5.75 7.67 -6.81
C VAL A 103 -6.88 8.27 -5.99
N LYS A 104 -8.12 7.97 -6.42
CA LYS A 104 -9.33 8.48 -5.77
C LYS A 104 -10.22 7.32 -5.39
N GLU A 105 -11.08 7.56 -4.43
CA GLU A 105 -12.07 6.58 -3.99
C GLU A 105 -12.90 6.13 -5.19
N GLY A 106 -13.10 4.81 -5.28
CA GLY A 106 -13.85 4.21 -6.37
C GLY A 106 -13.00 3.73 -7.54
N GLN A 107 -11.73 4.12 -7.57
CA GLN A 107 -10.85 3.78 -8.68
C GLN A 107 -10.34 2.34 -8.55
N GLN A 108 -10.26 1.63 -9.67
CA GLN A 108 -9.63 0.30 -9.72
C GLN A 108 -8.14 0.46 -9.86
N VAL A 109 -7.40 -0.38 -9.15
CA VAL A 109 -5.93 -0.36 -9.23
C VAL A 109 -5.41 -1.77 -9.43
N THR A 110 -4.22 -1.88 -10.01
CA THR A 110 -3.54 -3.16 -10.19
C THR A 110 -2.32 -3.22 -9.29
N ARG A 111 -1.89 -4.45 -8.96
CA ARG A 111 -0.71 -4.64 -8.15
C ARG A 111 0.49 -3.95 -8.80
N GLY A 112 1.24 -3.19 -8.02
CA GLY A 112 2.40 -2.46 -8.51
C GLY A 112 2.11 -1.08 -9.04
N GLN A 113 0.84 -0.72 -9.19
CA GLN A 113 0.48 0.60 -9.68
C GLN A 113 0.79 1.66 -8.61
N LYS A 114 1.34 2.80 -9.04
CA LYS A 114 1.58 3.91 -8.12
C LYS A 114 0.24 4.45 -7.62
N ILE A 115 0.10 4.54 -6.31
CA ILE A 115 -1.12 5.05 -5.69
C ILE A 115 -0.88 6.32 -4.88
N GLY A 116 0.37 6.62 -4.55
CA GLY A 116 0.70 7.82 -3.81
C GLY A 116 2.19 8.04 -3.76
N GLU A 117 2.60 9.04 -3.00
CA GLU A 117 4.01 9.33 -2.78
C GLU A 117 4.28 9.36 -1.29
N LEU A 118 5.42 8.79 -0.91
CA LEU A 118 5.79 8.65 0.49
C LEU A 118 6.03 10.01 1.14
N GLY A 119 5.49 10.18 2.34
CA GLY A 119 5.75 11.33 3.17
C GLY A 119 6.52 10.92 4.40
N THR A 120 6.22 11.55 5.54
CA THR A 120 6.89 11.26 6.79
C THR A 120 5.92 10.67 7.80
N ALA A 121 6.45 9.77 8.62
CA ALA A 121 5.68 9.05 9.62
C ALA A 121 5.78 9.69 10.99
N GLY A 122 6.00 10.97 10.99
CA GLY A 122 6.21 11.71 12.23
C GLY A 122 7.63 12.24 12.25
N GLY A 123 7.80 13.45 12.67
CA GLY A 123 9.10 14.07 12.66
C GLY A 123 9.68 14.10 11.26
N ASN A 124 10.91 13.68 11.12
CA ASN A 124 11.62 13.71 9.86
C ASN A 124 11.79 12.33 9.22
N GLN A 125 11.14 11.31 9.74
CA GLN A 125 11.35 9.97 9.23
C GLN A 125 10.44 9.68 8.05
N SER A 126 11.03 9.43 6.87
CA SER A 126 10.26 9.02 5.69
C SER A 126 9.97 7.54 5.81
N ALA A 127 8.71 7.22 5.97
CA ALA A 127 8.31 5.83 6.18
C ALA A 127 6.84 5.65 5.83
N LEU A 128 6.50 4.44 5.38
CA LEU A 128 5.14 4.05 5.07
C LEU A 128 4.62 3.15 6.17
N HIS A 129 3.46 3.48 6.71
CA HIS A 129 2.74 2.57 7.59
C HIS A 129 1.80 1.74 6.73
N PHE A 130 2.07 0.45 6.64
CA PHE A 130 1.34 -0.47 5.78
C PHE A 130 0.63 -1.51 6.63
N GLU A 131 -0.69 -1.62 6.46
CA GLU A 131 -1.48 -2.63 7.17
C GLU A 131 -2.18 -3.54 6.18
N VAL A 132 -2.37 -4.78 6.60
CA VAL A 132 -3.27 -5.72 5.93
C VAL A 132 -4.33 -6.12 6.94
N ARG A 133 -5.58 -6.07 6.52
CA ARG A 133 -6.69 -6.45 7.39
C ARG A 133 -7.48 -7.58 6.75
N GLN A 134 -7.80 -8.59 7.54
CA GLN A 134 -8.59 -9.71 7.12
C GLN A 134 -9.81 -9.79 8.00
N ALA A 135 -10.99 -9.79 7.41
CA ALA A 135 -12.27 -9.83 8.14
C ALA A 135 -12.33 -8.72 9.19
N GLY A 136 -11.79 -7.54 8.86
CA GLY A 136 -11.83 -6.39 9.75
C GLY A 136 -10.74 -6.32 10.79
N LYS A 137 -9.87 -7.34 10.86
CA LYS A 137 -8.83 -7.39 11.89
C LYS A 137 -7.45 -7.22 11.27
N PRO A 138 -6.56 -6.44 11.89
CA PRO A 138 -5.20 -6.35 11.39
C PRO A 138 -4.49 -7.71 11.53
N VAL A 139 -3.73 -8.06 10.50
CA VAL A 139 -2.91 -9.27 10.53
C VAL A 139 -1.47 -8.86 10.22
N ASP A 140 -0.52 -9.72 10.58
CA ASP A 140 0.89 -9.43 10.37
C ASP A 140 1.17 -9.41 8.86
N PRO A 141 1.50 -8.24 8.29
CA PRO A 141 1.77 -8.19 6.85
C PRO A 141 2.95 -9.06 6.43
N ALA A 142 3.90 -9.31 7.32
CA ALA A 142 5.03 -10.17 6.98
C ALA A 142 4.58 -11.59 6.66
N GLY A 143 3.44 -12.01 7.20
CA GLY A 143 2.88 -13.33 6.88
C GLY A 143 2.07 -13.34 5.59
N VAL A 144 1.82 -12.18 5.01
CA VAL A 144 1.02 -12.04 3.79
C VAL A 144 1.91 -11.73 2.59
N LEU A 145 2.98 -10.98 2.81
CA LEU A 145 3.88 -10.53 1.75
C LEU A 145 4.92 -11.60 1.43
N PRO A 146 5.46 -11.59 0.20
CA PRO A 146 6.51 -12.54 -0.14
C PRO A 146 7.77 -12.26 0.66
N LYS A 147 8.55 -13.28 0.89
CA LYS A 147 9.84 -13.10 1.54
C LYS A 147 10.79 -12.33 0.64
N ARG A 148 11.71 -11.63 1.28
CA ARG A 148 12.74 -10.92 0.54
C ARG A 148 14.00 -10.70 1.38
#